data_27a60a6db035c476e4619c043b87e259
#
_entry.id   27a60a6db035c476e4619c043b87e259
#
_cell.length_a   1.000
_cell.length_b   1.000
_cell.length_c   1.000
_cell.angle_alpha   90.00
_cell.angle_beta   90.00
_cell.angle_gamma   90.00
#
_symmetry.space_group_name_H-M   'P 1'
#
loop_
_entity.id
_entity.type
_entity.pdbx_description
1 polymer ?
#
loop_
_entity_poly.entity_id
_entity_poly.type
_entity_poly.pdbx_seq_one_letter_code
_entity_poly.pdbx_strand_id
1 'polypeptide(L)'
;NAMYSGQHAAVAVVAAIKDGRSGDVLAEYDQALKAGPVGKDLSKVRNVAPLRAKYGSFLGVIFGGFDMWCQTLLKFSVFGTVKHGKTDAESTGKASDYQKIEYPRPDGKLSFDRLTNVSFSGTNHAEGQPVHLKLNDLSIPVETNLPLYAEPAQRYCPAGVYEIIRDDNGSNPKFQINSQNCVHCKTCDIK
;
A
#
# COMPACT_ATOMS: atom_id res chain seq x y z
N ASN A 1 -12.82 -0.45 11.39
CA ASN A 1 -12.18 -1.79 11.57
C ASN A 1 -10.81 -1.70 12.26
N ALA A 2 -9.96 -0.69 11.95
CA ALA A 2 -8.61 -0.56 12.53
C ALA A 2 -8.61 -0.51 14.07
N MET A 3 -9.50 0.28 14.69
CA MET A 3 -9.60 0.34 16.16
C MET A 3 -9.95 -1.01 16.80
N TYR A 4 -10.91 -1.74 16.21
CA TYR A 4 -11.27 -3.08 16.70
C TYR A 4 -10.13 -4.08 16.55
N SER A 5 -9.39 -4.04 15.42
CA SER A 5 -8.24 -4.91 15.25
C SER A 5 -7.14 -4.61 16.29
N GLY A 6 -6.91 -3.33 16.60
CA GLY A 6 -6.00 -2.92 17.66
C GLY A 6 -6.42 -3.40 19.05
N GLN A 7 -7.72 -3.35 19.37
CA GLN A 7 -8.25 -3.89 20.62
C GLN A 7 -8.04 -5.41 20.73
N HIS A 8 -8.34 -6.17 19.67
CA HIS A 8 -8.09 -7.63 19.66
C HIS A 8 -6.60 -7.95 19.80
N ALA A 9 -5.73 -7.17 19.15
CA ALA A 9 -4.28 -7.32 19.29
C ALA A 9 -3.83 -7.08 20.73
N ALA A 10 -4.30 -6.00 21.35
CA ALA A 10 -3.96 -5.67 22.72
C ALA A 10 -4.38 -6.78 23.72
N VAL A 11 -5.60 -7.32 23.57
CA VAL A 11 -6.09 -8.42 24.39
C VAL A 11 -5.20 -9.67 24.23
N ALA A 12 -4.87 -10.04 23.00
CA ALA A 12 -4.04 -11.21 22.74
C ALA A 12 -2.61 -11.05 23.30
N VAL A 13 -2.01 -9.86 23.13
CA VAL A 13 -0.66 -9.55 23.67
C VAL A 13 -0.66 -9.60 25.20
N VAL A 14 -1.65 -8.98 25.86
CA VAL A 14 -1.74 -8.98 27.33
C VAL A 14 -1.92 -10.40 27.86
N ALA A 15 -2.71 -11.24 27.20
CA ALA A 15 -2.89 -12.64 27.57
C ALA A 15 -1.55 -13.40 27.44
N ALA A 16 -0.85 -13.26 26.32
CA ALA A 16 0.44 -13.92 26.12
C ALA A 16 1.48 -13.51 27.16
N ILE A 17 1.55 -12.21 27.51
CA ILE A 17 2.48 -11.73 28.55
C ILE A 17 2.15 -12.34 29.90
N LYS A 18 0.86 -12.42 30.28
CA LYS A 18 0.43 -13.04 31.55
C LYS A 18 0.78 -14.55 31.62
N ASP A 19 0.73 -15.22 30.47
CA ASP A 19 1.10 -16.64 30.34
C ASP A 19 2.62 -16.87 30.22
N GLY A 20 3.43 -15.79 30.29
CA GLY A 20 4.89 -15.85 30.17
C GLY A 20 5.38 -16.20 28.75
N ARG A 21 4.54 -16.08 27.74
CA ARG A 21 4.87 -16.34 26.33
C ARG A 21 5.53 -15.11 25.69
N SER A 22 6.60 -15.33 24.92
CA SER A 22 7.29 -14.27 24.16
C SER A 22 7.84 -14.85 22.86
N GLY A 23 7.82 -14.03 21.81
CA GLY A 23 8.40 -14.37 20.50
C GLY A 23 7.62 -15.41 19.71
N ASP A 24 6.37 -15.70 20.07
CA ASP A 24 5.49 -16.63 19.36
C ASP A 24 4.44 -15.95 18.47
N VAL A 25 3.75 -16.74 17.67
CA VAL A 25 2.64 -16.27 16.83
C VAL A 25 1.35 -16.31 17.64
N LEU A 26 0.68 -15.17 17.79
CA LEU A 26 -0.58 -15.04 18.52
C LEU A 26 -1.78 -15.49 17.68
N ALA A 27 -1.98 -16.82 17.57
CA ALA A 27 -3.06 -17.40 16.79
C ALA A 27 -4.45 -16.96 17.30
N GLU A 28 -4.58 -16.68 18.58
CA GLU A 28 -5.79 -16.18 19.23
C GLU A 28 -6.24 -14.83 18.64
N TYR A 29 -5.29 -13.95 18.28
CA TYR A 29 -5.58 -12.69 17.61
C TYR A 29 -6.24 -12.92 16.25
N ASP A 30 -5.65 -13.78 15.42
CA ASP A 30 -6.17 -14.08 14.09
C ASP A 30 -7.57 -14.70 14.15
N GLN A 31 -7.80 -15.62 15.08
CA GLN A 31 -9.09 -16.26 15.32
C GLN A 31 -10.15 -15.25 15.78
N ALA A 32 -9.81 -14.42 16.77
CA ALA A 32 -10.73 -13.39 17.29
C ALA A 32 -11.08 -12.35 16.22
N LEU A 33 -10.09 -11.93 15.41
CA LEU A 33 -10.30 -10.98 14.32
C LEU A 33 -11.24 -11.55 13.25
N LYS A 34 -11.03 -12.79 12.82
CA LYS A 34 -11.86 -13.47 11.80
C LYS A 34 -13.28 -13.74 12.28
N ALA A 35 -13.45 -14.19 13.52
CA ALA A 35 -14.77 -14.47 14.11
C ALA A 35 -15.54 -13.21 14.50
N GLY A 36 -14.83 -12.11 14.74
CA GLY A 36 -15.37 -10.84 15.20
C GLY A 36 -16.06 -9.99 14.13
N PRO A 37 -16.48 -8.77 14.50
CA PRO A 37 -17.14 -7.83 13.58
C PRO A 37 -16.29 -7.50 12.36
N VAL A 38 -14.97 -7.34 12.54
CA VAL A 38 -14.01 -7.00 11.48
C VAL A 38 -14.01 -8.05 10.39
N GLY A 39 -13.84 -9.33 10.76
CA GLY A 39 -13.83 -10.42 9.78
C GLY A 39 -15.15 -10.57 9.04
N LYS A 40 -16.27 -10.39 9.76
CA LYS A 40 -17.62 -10.42 9.16
C LYS A 40 -17.82 -9.28 8.15
N ASP A 41 -17.37 -8.07 8.46
CA ASP A 41 -17.45 -6.93 7.54
C ASP A 41 -16.55 -7.12 6.32
N LEU A 42 -15.31 -7.48 6.52
CA LEU A 42 -14.35 -7.71 5.43
C LEU A 42 -14.79 -8.86 4.51
N SER A 43 -15.41 -9.89 5.08
CA SER A 43 -15.97 -10.99 4.30
C SER A 43 -17.06 -10.53 3.32
N LYS A 44 -17.92 -9.58 3.72
CA LYS A 44 -18.98 -9.05 2.85
C LYS A 44 -18.46 -8.28 1.65
N VAL A 45 -17.34 -7.56 1.83
CA VAL A 45 -16.78 -6.67 0.80
C VAL A 45 -15.60 -7.29 0.04
N ARG A 46 -15.24 -8.56 0.31
CA ARG A 46 -14.03 -9.21 -0.21
C ARG A 46 -13.90 -9.20 -1.73
N ASN A 47 -15.03 -9.21 -2.46
CA ASN A 47 -15.06 -9.27 -3.91
C ASN A 47 -15.04 -7.89 -4.60
N VAL A 48 -15.26 -6.79 -3.87
CA VAL A 48 -15.40 -5.45 -4.47
C VAL A 48 -14.13 -5.04 -5.22
N ALA A 49 -12.96 -5.17 -4.59
CA ALA A 49 -11.70 -4.81 -5.22
C ALA A 49 -11.33 -5.73 -6.41
N PRO A 50 -11.39 -7.07 -6.29
CA PRO A 50 -11.14 -7.96 -7.43
C PRO A 50 -12.10 -7.78 -8.60
N LEU A 51 -13.40 -7.57 -8.35
CA LEU A 51 -14.37 -7.32 -9.42
C LEU A 51 -14.11 -5.99 -10.12
N ARG A 52 -13.72 -4.96 -9.38
CA ARG A 52 -13.33 -3.69 -9.97
C ARG A 52 -12.06 -3.82 -10.81
N ALA A 53 -11.07 -4.55 -10.36
CA ALA A 53 -9.84 -4.80 -11.11
C ALA A 53 -10.13 -5.57 -12.42
N LYS A 54 -11.06 -6.53 -12.39
CA LYS A 54 -11.39 -7.39 -13.54
C LYS A 54 -12.30 -6.70 -14.58
N TYR A 55 -13.28 -5.93 -14.13
CA TYR A 55 -14.34 -5.38 -15.00
C TYR A 55 -14.30 -3.85 -15.12
N GLY A 56 -13.27 -3.20 -14.57
CA GLY A 56 -13.15 -1.74 -14.56
C GLY A 56 -14.05 -1.07 -13.51
N SER A 57 -14.00 0.26 -13.46
CA SER A 57 -14.67 1.00 -12.40
C SER A 57 -16.18 0.92 -12.47
N PHE A 58 -16.77 0.99 -13.68
CA PHE A 58 -18.23 1.02 -13.82
C PHE A 58 -18.89 -0.34 -13.53
N LEU A 59 -18.56 -1.35 -14.34
CA LEU A 59 -19.15 -2.70 -14.17
C LEU A 59 -18.68 -3.36 -12.87
N GLY A 60 -17.44 -3.12 -12.45
CA GLY A 60 -16.91 -3.67 -11.20
C GLY A 60 -17.63 -3.14 -9.97
N VAL A 61 -18.06 -1.87 -9.97
CA VAL A 61 -18.89 -1.31 -8.88
C VAL A 61 -20.29 -1.93 -8.88
N ILE A 62 -20.90 -2.10 -10.04
CA ILE A 62 -22.22 -2.74 -10.14
C ILE A 62 -22.17 -4.19 -9.62
N PHE A 63 -21.23 -5.00 -10.11
CA PHE A 63 -21.10 -6.40 -9.69
C PHE A 63 -20.69 -6.52 -8.22
N GLY A 64 -19.76 -5.67 -7.76
CA GLY A 64 -19.34 -5.65 -6.36
C GLY A 64 -20.45 -5.22 -5.41
N GLY A 65 -21.24 -4.21 -5.78
CA GLY A 65 -22.40 -3.77 -5.04
C GLY A 65 -23.50 -4.84 -4.96
N PHE A 66 -23.77 -5.50 -6.09
CA PHE A 66 -24.73 -6.60 -6.14
C PHE A 66 -24.30 -7.79 -5.26
N ASP A 67 -23.03 -8.21 -5.34
CA ASP A 67 -22.49 -9.28 -4.50
C ASP A 67 -22.57 -8.94 -3.01
N MET A 68 -22.18 -7.71 -2.65
CA MET A 68 -22.28 -7.21 -1.28
C MET A 68 -23.73 -7.20 -0.77
N TRP A 69 -24.69 -6.80 -1.62
CA TRP A 69 -26.10 -6.85 -1.31
C TRP A 69 -26.58 -8.30 -1.05
N CYS A 70 -26.24 -9.24 -1.95
CA CYS A 70 -26.53 -10.66 -1.77
C CYS A 70 -25.94 -11.21 -0.47
N GLN A 71 -24.67 -10.91 -0.19
CA GLN A 71 -24.01 -11.35 1.05
C GLN A 71 -24.66 -10.77 2.31
N THR A 72 -25.18 -9.55 2.24
CA THR A 72 -25.82 -8.90 3.39
C THR A 72 -27.21 -9.49 3.68
N LEU A 73 -28.04 -9.67 2.66
CA LEU A 73 -29.42 -10.13 2.80
C LEU A 73 -29.55 -11.65 2.73
N LEU A 74 -28.90 -12.27 1.78
CA LEU A 74 -29.06 -13.71 1.48
C LEU A 74 -27.96 -14.56 2.11
N LYS A 75 -26.92 -13.93 2.69
CA LYS A 75 -25.77 -14.59 3.37
C LYS A 75 -24.91 -15.45 2.45
N PHE A 76 -24.97 -15.27 1.14
CA PHE A 76 -24.09 -15.93 0.20
C PHE A 76 -23.52 -14.95 -0.84
N SER A 77 -22.38 -15.33 -1.45
CA SER A 77 -21.78 -14.59 -2.56
C SER A 77 -22.11 -15.27 -3.88
N VAL A 78 -22.60 -14.48 -4.85
CA VAL A 78 -22.87 -14.98 -6.20
C VAL A 78 -21.57 -15.36 -6.93
N PHE A 79 -20.49 -14.65 -6.65
CA PHE A 79 -19.19 -14.86 -7.29
C PHE A 79 -18.24 -15.77 -6.49
N GLY A 80 -18.66 -16.25 -5.30
CA GLY A 80 -17.79 -16.98 -4.39
C GLY A 80 -16.67 -16.09 -3.84
N THR A 81 -15.40 -16.47 -4.01
CA THR A 81 -14.24 -15.65 -3.70
C THR A 81 -13.45 -15.38 -4.98
N VAL A 82 -13.52 -14.16 -5.46
CA VAL A 82 -12.78 -13.71 -6.64
C VAL A 82 -11.34 -13.36 -6.23
N LYS A 83 -10.37 -13.93 -6.93
CA LYS A 83 -8.96 -13.62 -6.75
C LYS A 83 -8.50 -12.55 -7.76
N HIS A 84 -7.51 -11.76 -7.39
CA HIS A 84 -6.79 -10.92 -8.35
C HIS A 84 -6.05 -11.81 -9.36
N GLY A 85 -6.17 -11.50 -10.64
CA GLY A 85 -5.54 -12.28 -11.71
C GLY A 85 -4.08 -11.91 -11.95
N LYS A 86 -3.66 -10.72 -11.49
CA LYS A 86 -2.30 -10.19 -11.64
C LYS A 86 -1.86 -9.53 -10.35
N THR A 87 -0.57 -9.53 -10.10
CA THR A 87 0.05 -8.71 -9.05
C THR A 87 0.02 -7.24 -9.45
N ASP A 88 0.27 -6.34 -8.50
CA ASP A 88 0.35 -4.91 -8.78
C ASP A 88 1.51 -4.58 -9.74
N ALA A 89 2.65 -5.26 -9.57
CA ALA A 89 3.79 -5.11 -10.47
C ALA A 89 3.45 -5.53 -11.91
N GLU A 90 2.82 -6.70 -12.09
CA GLU A 90 2.39 -7.19 -13.41
C GLU A 90 1.31 -6.32 -14.07
N SER A 91 0.60 -5.52 -13.28
CA SER A 91 -0.44 -4.60 -13.75
C SER A 91 0.12 -3.23 -14.16
N THR A 92 1.40 -2.98 -13.92
CA THR A 92 2.04 -1.70 -14.27
C THR A 92 2.22 -1.62 -15.78
N GLY A 93 1.56 -0.64 -16.40
CA GLY A 93 1.69 -0.38 -17.84
C GLY A 93 2.93 0.44 -18.19
N LYS A 94 3.37 0.37 -19.43
CA LYS A 94 4.52 1.16 -19.90
C LYS A 94 4.20 2.64 -19.87
N ALA A 95 5.18 3.46 -19.51
CA ALA A 95 4.99 4.91 -19.43
C ALA A 95 4.60 5.56 -20.77
N SER A 96 5.04 4.96 -21.89
CA SER A 96 4.67 5.40 -23.24
C SER A 96 3.16 5.31 -23.56
N ASP A 97 2.45 4.44 -22.84
CA ASP A 97 1.03 4.15 -23.12
C ASP A 97 0.09 5.12 -22.39
N TYR A 98 0.65 6.02 -21.59
CA TYR A 98 -0.10 6.96 -20.75
C TYR A 98 0.36 8.40 -20.95
N GLN A 99 -0.58 9.31 -20.85
CA GLN A 99 -0.27 10.75 -20.78
C GLN A 99 0.09 11.14 -19.35
N LYS A 100 1.08 12.03 -19.22
CA LYS A 100 1.43 12.60 -17.91
C LYS A 100 0.26 13.41 -17.37
N ILE A 101 -0.17 13.07 -16.16
CA ILE A 101 -1.20 13.84 -15.46
C ILE A 101 -0.55 15.09 -14.86
N GLU A 102 -1.08 16.26 -15.18
CA GLU A 102 -0.70 17.52 -14.53
C GLU A 102 -1.62 17.79 -13.35
N TYR A 103 -1.04 17.80 -12.16
CA TYR A 103 -1.77 18.11 -10.93
C TYR A 103 -1.65 19.59 -10.62
N PRO A 104 -2.70 20.23 -10.07
CA PRO A 104 -2.62 21.61 -9.60
C PRO A 104 -1.54 21.72 -8.51
N ARG A 105 -0.81 22.84 -8.52
CA ARG A 105 0.19 23.10 -7.49
C ARG A 105 -0.49 23.33 -6.14
N PRO A 106 0.04 22.76 -5.05
CA PRO A 106 -0.44 23.04 -3.71
C PRO A 106 -0.38 24.54 -3.38
N ASP A 107 -1.35 25.04 -2.65
CA ASP A 107 -1.48 26.46 -2.30
C ASP A 107 -0.68 26.87 -1.05
N GLY A 108 -0.11 25.92 -0.35
CA GLY A 108 0.63 26.13 0.90
C GLY A 108 -0.23 26.55 2.10
N LYS A 109 -1.57 26.50 1.98
CA LYS A 109 -2.53 26.86 3.03
C LYS A 109 -3.45 25.70 3.40
N LEU A 110 -4.15 25.14 2.41
CA LEU A 110 -5.04 23.99 2.57
C LEU A 110 -4.41 22.71 1.99
N SER A 111 -3.51 22.87 1.04
CA SER A 111 -2.80 21.76 0.42
C SER A 111 -1.31 22.07 0.37
N PHE A 112 -0.49 21.06 0.63
CA PHE A 112 0.95 21.19 0.74
C PHE A 112 1.63 20.21 -0.22
N ASP A 113 2.86 20.54 -0.64
CA ASP A 113 3.68 19.61 -1.40
C ASP A 113 4.09 18.38 -0.54
N ARG A 114 4.56 17.35 -1.23
CA ARG A 114 4.87 16.07 -0.61
C ARG A 114 5.91 16.18 0.52
N LEU A 115 6.98 16.93 0.32
CA LEU A 115 8.05 17.05 1.31
C LEU A 115 7.61 17.86 2.53
N THR A 116 6.83 18.92 2.33
CA THR A 116 6.21 19.67 3.42
C THR A 116 5.29 18.78 4.26
N ASN A 117 4.47 17.94 3.62
CA ASN A 117 3.63 16.98 4.35
C ASN A 117 4.45 15.97 5.16
N VAL A 118 5.57 15.48 4.62
CA VAL A 118 6.49 14.59 5.33
C VAL A 118 7.10 15.31 6.54
N SER A 119 7.53 16.55 6.38
CA SER A 119 8.04 17.37 7.49
C SER A 119 7.00 17.52 8.62
N PHE A 120 5.75 17.78 8.27
CA PHE A 120 4.65 17.89 9.25
C PHE A 120 4.31 16.56 9.95
N SER A 121 4.65 15.43 9.37
CA SER A 121 4.43 14.12 10.00
C SER A 121 5.30 13.88 11.23
N GLY A 122 6.36 14.67 11.42
CA GLY A 122 7.32 14.52 12.52
C GLY A 122 8.12 13.22 12.44
N THR A 123 8.17 12.56 11.28
CA THR A 123 8.96 11.34 11.08
C THR A 123 10.43 11.64 11.31
N ASN A 124 11.04 10.88 12.21
CA ASN A 124 12.46 10.97 12.53
C ASN A 124 13.03 9.57 12.78
N HIS A 125 14.14 9.27 12.14
CA HIS A 125 14.89 8.02 12.32
C HIS A 125 16.19 8.31 13.05
N ALA A 126 16.65 7.36 13.88
CA ALA A 126 17.92 7.51 14.57
C ALA A 126 19.07 7.59 13.55
N GLU A 127 20.02 8.52 13.76
CA GLU A 127 21.15 8.74 12.83
C GLU A 127 21.99 7.49 12.60
N GLY A 128 22.22 6.70 13.64
CA GLY A 128 22.96 5.43 13.57
C GLY A 128 22.15 4.22 13.10
N GLN A 129 20.86 4.41 12.74
CA GLN A 129 20.02 3.30 12.30
C GLN A 129 20.40 2.83 10.91
N PRO A 130 20.63 1.52 10.69
CA PRO A 130 20.87 1.00 9.35
C PRO A 130 19.68 1.27 8.42
N VAL A 131 19.95 1.63 7.18
CA VAL A 131 18.91 1.83 6.15
C VAL A 131 18.14 0.51 5.97
N HIS A 132 16.84 0.54 6.23
CA HIS A 132 15.97 -0.64 6.11
C HIS A 132 15.48 -0.90 4.68
N LEU A 133 15.60 0.11 3.81
CA LEU A 133 15.22 0.01 2.39
C LEU A 133 16.43 -0.45 1.58
N LYS A 134 16.33 -1.66 1.04
CA LYS A 134 17.41 -2.28 0.28
C LYS A 134 16.89 -2.69 -1.09
N LEU A 135 17.70 -2.48 -2.12
CA LEU A 135 17.45 -3.01 -3.45
C LEU A 135 18.17 -4.36 -3.61
N ASN A 136 17.50 -5.32 -4.19
CA ASN A 136 18.13 -6.59 -4.55
C ASN A 136 19.11 -6.41 -5.72
N ASP A 137 18.77 -5.51 -6.65
CA ASP A 137 19.59 -5.16 -7.80
C ASP A 137 19.55 -3.64 -8.01
N LEU A 138 20.71 -3.01 -7.92
CA LEU A 138 20.89 -1.56 -8.02
C LEU A 138 20.72 -1.03 -9.47
N SER A 139 20.80 -1.89 -10.47
CA SER A 139 20.66 -1.51 -11.88
C SER A 139 19.21 -1.35 -12.32
N ILE A 140 18.29 -2.16 -11.76
CA ILE A 140 16.88 -2.22 -12.17
C ILE A 140 16.19 -0.85 -12.21
N PRO A 141 16.30 0.02 -11.20
CA PRO A 141 15.61 1.31 -11.22
C PRO A 141 16.00 2.20 -12.41
N VAL A 142 17.27 2.20 -12.79
CA VAL A 142 17.80 3.09 -13.83
C VAL A 142 17.76 2.44 -15.21
N GLU A 143 18.16 1.17 -15.32
CA GLU A 143 18.31 0.49 -16.61
C GLU A 143 17.01 -0.11 -17.14
N THR A 144 16.11 -0.53 -16.24
CA THR A 144 14.83 -1.17 -16.60
C THR A 144 13.63 -0.28 -16.30
N ASN A 145 13.46 0.13 -15.05
CA ASN A 145 12.24 0.80 -14.62
C ASN A 145 12.11 2.22 -15.20
N LEU A 146 13.21 2.96 -15.23
CA LEU A 146 13.20 4.34 -15.70
C LEU A 146 12.82 4.44 -17.18
N PRO A 147 13.42 3.69 -18.12
CA PRO A 147 13.05 3.79 -19.54
C PRO A 147 11.69 3.18 -19.86
N LEU A 148 11.29 2.11 -19.20
CA LEU A 148 10.02 1.42 -19.51
C LEU A 148 8.82 1.99 -18.77
N TYR A 149 8.98 2.34 -17.49
CA TYR A 149 7.89 2.70 -16.58
C TYR A 149 8.06 4.09 -15.95
N ALA A 150 9.08 4.85 -16.39
CA ALA A 150 9.45 6.16 -15.83
C ALA A 150 9.69 6.11 -14.31
N GLU A 151 10.27 5.03 -13.79
CA GLU A 151 10.55 4.69 -12.38
C GLU A 151 9.34 4.95 -11.47
N PRO A 152 8.46 3.95 -11.31
CA PRO A 152 7.18 4.13 -10.59
C PRO A 152 7.38 4.50 -9.11
N ALA A 153 8.50 4.11 -8.48
CA ALA A 153 8.77 4.39 -7.07
C ALA A 153 8.71 5.88 -6.73
N GLN A 154 9.09 6.74 -7.68
CA GLN A 154 8.98 8.19 -7.52
C GLN A 154 7.53 8.67 -7.33
N ARG A 155 6.54 7.90 -7.78
CA ARG A 155 5.12 8.25 -7.77
C ARG A 155 4.32 7.52 -6.71
N TYR A 156 4.54 6.21 -6.54
CA TYR A 156 3.78 5.47 -5.54
C TYR A 156 4.24 5.73 -4.10
N CYS A 157 5.49 6.20 -3.90
CA CYS A 157 5.95 6.57 -2.58
C CYS A 157 5.32 7.90 -2.13
N PRO A 158 4.51 7.92 -1.06
CA PRO A 158 3.85 9.13 -0.58
C PRO A 158 4.80 10.10 0.11
N ALA A 159 6.00 9.63 0.48
CA ALA A 159 6.93 10.36 1.33
C ALA A 159 8.19 10.87 0.60
N GLY A 160 8.29 10.72 -0.74
CA GLY A 160 9.44 11.19 -1.49
C GLY A 160 10.75 10.48 -1.12
N VAL A 161 10.65 9.18 -0.79
CA VAL A 161 11.82 8.38 -0.44
C VAL A 161 12.67 8.06 -1.66
N TYR A 162 12.03 7.81 -2.80
CA TYR A 162 12.69 7.39 -4.02
C TYR A 162 12.72 8.51 -5.05
N GLU A 163 13.90 8.81 -5.57
CA GLU A 163 14.12 9.86 -6.55
C GLU A 163 15.10 9.42 -7.62
N ILE A 164 14.90 9.92 -8.85
CA ILE A 164 15.92 9.88 -9.91
C ILE A 164 16.60 11.24 -9.95
N ILE A 165 17.83 11.27 -9.53
CA ILE A 165 18.69 12.46 -9.63
C ILE A 165 19.42 12.42 -10.97
N ARG A 166 19.59 13.58 -11.58
CA ARG A 166 20.31 13.77 -12.83
C ARG A 166 21.30 14.92 -12.68
N ASP A 167 22.33 14.92 -13.49
CA ASP A 167 23.24 16.06 -13.59
C ASP A 167 22.51 17.28 -14.17
N ASP A 168 23.10 18.46 -14.09
CA ASP A 168 22.51 19.73 -14.53
C ASP A 168 22.10 19.73 -16.02
N ASN A 169 22.76 18.92 -16.85
CA ASN A 169 22.44 18.70 -18.26
C ASN A 169 21.40 17.62 -18.51
N GLY A 170 20.79 17.05 -17.45
CA GLY A 170 19.80 15.99 -17.52
C GLY A 170 20.33 14.58 -17.75
N SER A 171 21.68 14.42 -17.81
CA SER A 171 22.34 13.13 -18.02
C SER A 171 22.53 12.34 -16.71
N ASN A 172 23.13 11.15 -16.83
CA ASN A 172 23.57 10.32 -15.70
C ASN A 172 22.49 10.10 -14.62
N PRO A 173 21.36 9.48 -14.94
CA PRO A 173 20.32 9.21 -13.96
C PRO A 173 20.86 8.29 -12.85
N LYS A 174 20.63 8.68 -11.59
CA LYS A 174 20.96 7.90 -10.40
C LYS A 174 19.73 7.71 -9.54
N PHE A 175 19.51 6.49 -9.07
CA PHE A 175 18.44 6.20 -8.13
C PHE A 175 18.88 6.51 -6.70
N GLN A 176 18.18 7.41 -6.05
CA GLN A 176 18.46 7.81 -4.66
C GLN A 176 17.34 7.36 -3.73
N ILE A 177 17.75 6.87 -2.55
CA ILE A 177 16.86 6.48 -1.47
C ILE A 177 17.03 7.43 -0.30
N ASN A 178 16.06 8.32 -0.08
CA ASN A 178 16.00 9.25 1.05
C ASN A 178 15.30 8.56 2.24
N SER A 179 15.98 7.60 2.87
CA SER A 179 15.39 6.73 3.89
C SER A 179 14.83 7.49 5.10
N GLN A 180 15.36 8.67 5.42
CA GLN A 180 14.88 9.53 6.50
C GLN A 180 13.44 10.02 6.29
N ASN A 181 12.97 10.08 5.04
CA ASN A 181 11.61 10.48 4.72
C ASN A 181 10.59 9.34 4.91
N CYS A 182 11.04 8.10 5.16
CA CYS A 182 10.17 6.94 5.17
C CYS A 182 9.18 6.97 6.34
N VAL A 183 7.88 6.94 6.02
CA VAL A 183 6.77 6.87 6.98
C VAL A 183 6.27 5.45 7.22
N HIS A 184 7.01 4.43 6.82
CA HIS A 184 6.70 3.00 6.99
C HIS A 184 5.32 2.55 6.48
N CYS A 185 4.81 3.16 5.43
CA CYS A 185 3.48 2.83 4.88
C CYS A 185 3.42 1.49 4.14
N LYS A 186 4.56 0.83 3.92
CA LYS A 186 4.66 -0.48 3.25
C LYS A 186 4.22 -0.51 1.77
N THR A 187 3.93 0.62 1.16
CA THR A 187 3.52 0.65 -0.25
C THR A 187 4.56 0.03 -1.18
N CYS A 188 5.85 0.24 -0.91
CA CYS A 188 6.94 -0.32 -1.72
C CYS A 188 7.10 -1.84 -1.61
N ASP A 189 6.61 -2.47 -0.53
CA ASP A 189 6.59 -3.92 -0.40
C ASP A 189 5.48 -4.58 -1.23
N ILE A 190 4.45 -3.80 -1.59
CA ILE A 190 3.25 -4.28 -2.29
C ILE A 190 3.35 -4.04 -3.80
N LYS A 191 4.01 -2.96 -4.20
CA LYS A 191 4.09 -2.48 -5.60
C LYS A 191 5.26 -3.04 -6.41
#